data_f37d016e855df115f534ae5b734e4597
#
_entry.id   f37d016e855df115f534ae5b734e4597
#
_cell.length_a   1.000
_cell.length_b   1.000
_cell.length_c   1.000
_cell.angle_alpha   90.00
_cell.angle_beta   90.00
_cell.angle_gamma   90.00
#
_symmetry.space_group_name_H-M   'P 1'
#
loop_
_entity.id
_entity.type
_entity.pdbx_description
1 polymer ?
#
loop_
_entity_poly.entity_id
_entity_poly.type
_entity_poly.pdbx_seq_one_letter_code
_entity_poly.pdbx_strand_id
1 'polypeptide(L)'
;GGSSSQAPAADQTDLSAFYTQLSGDYEFPSFMQQADQELMEIFYPGLSAVSSQQMLVYVNQMSMNMGELALIEVTDSKDVDGVKAILQARIDGMINGGAWYPEPTRIWTECSRVVSNGNYILMVVHEQCDAIADDFNALF
;
A
#
# COMPACT_ATOMS: atom_id res chain seq x y z
N GLY A 1 -25.92 5.36 -0.73
CA GLY A 1 -25.63 6.02 -0.24
C GLY A 1 -25.83 7.07 0.09
N GLY A 2 -25.96 7.10 0.09
CA GLY A 2 -26.08 7.67 0.39
C GLY A 2 -25.66 8.36 0.98
N SER A 3 -25.66 8.74 1.31
CA SER A 3 -25.31 9.33 1.84
C SER A 3 -24.56 10.00 1.50
N SER A 4 -24.35 10.59 1.44
CA SER A 4 -23.64 10.96 1.16
C SER A 4 -22.62 10.85 1.42
N SER A 5 -22.22 11.27 1.91
CA SER A 5 -21.35 10.84 2.10
C SER A 5 -21.24 10.15 2.23
N GLN A 6 -20.87 10.18 2.31
CA GLN A 6 -21.30 9.16 1.94
C GLN A 6 -20.70 7.93 2.24
N ALA A 7 -21.52 7.07 2.64
CA ALA A 7 -21.14 5.69 2.71
C ALA A 7 -20.60 5.28 1.36
N PRO A 8 -19.61 4.38 1.32
CA PRO A 8 -19.17 3.81 0.06
C PRO A 8 -20.36 3.23 -0.69
N ALA A 9 -20.29 3.25 -2.00
CA ALA A 9 -21.28 2.56 -2.81
C ALA A 9 -21.38 1.11 -2.34
N ALA A 10 -22.54 0.50 -2.51
CA ALA A 10 -22.79 -0.85 -2.00
C ALA A 10 -21.74 -1.86 -2.49
N ASP A 11 -21.19 -1.64 -3.69
CA ASP A 11 -20.17 -2.51 -4.27
C ASP A 11 -18.75 -2.00 -4.04
N GLN A 12 -18.60 -0.90 -3.29
CA GLN A 12 -17.28 -0.34 -3.02
C GLN A 12 -16.65 -1.05 -1.82
N THR A 13 -15.42 -1.50 -1.99
CA THR A 13 -14.66 -2.14 -0.92
C THR A 13 -14.07 -1.08 -0.02
N ASP A 14 -14.25 -1.23 1.29
CA ASP A 14 -13.71 -0.29 2.28
C ASP A 14 -12.29 -0.71 2.64
N LEU A 15 -11.31 0.03 2.11
CA LEU A 15 -9.91 -0.29 2.33
C LEU A 15 -9.47 0.01 3.77
N SER A 16 -10.12 0.96 4.43
CA SER A 16 -9.83 1.23 5.84
C SER A 16 -10.22 0.03 6.71
N ALA A 17 -11.36 -0.57 6.42
CA ALA A 17 -11.79 -1.79 7.13
C ALA A 17 -10.83 -2.94 6.85
N PHE A 18 -10.35 -3.05 5.62
CA PHE A 18 -9.37 -4.07 5.28
C PHE A 18 -8.06 -3.86 6.04
N TYR A 19 -7.60 -2.62 6.15
CA TYR A 19 -6.40 -2.33 6.95
C TYR A 19 -6.59 -2.77 8.40
N THR A 20 -7.74 -2.49 8.98
CA THR A 20 -8.05 -2.91 10.34
C THR A 20 -7.98 -4.44 10.47
N GLN A 21 -8.54 -5.15 9.48
CA GLN A 21 -8.47 -6.61 9.46
C GLN A 21 -7.03 -7.10 9.40
N LEU A 22 -6.22 -6.51 8.51
CA LEU A 22 -4.81 -6.92 8.40
C LEU A 22 -4.05 -6.68 9.70
N SER A 23 -4.33 -5.55 10.37
CA SER A 23 -3.66 -5.22 11.63
C SER A 23 -3.99 -6.22 12.73
N GLY A 24 -5.17 -6.83 12.66
CA GLY A 24 -5.56 -7.87 13.63
C GLY A 24 -5.03 -9.25 13.28
N ASP A 25 -4.86 -9.54 11.98
CA ASP A 25 -4.48 -10.86 11.52
C ASP A 25 -2.98 -11.07 11.38
N TYR A 26 -2.24 -9.97 11.17
CA TYR A 26 -0.79 -10.02 10.93
C TYR A 26 -0.07 -9.03 11.83
N GLU A 27 1.16 -9.35 12.16
CA GLU A 27 1.98 -8.48 13.00
C GLU A 27 2.83 -7.59 12.10
N PHE A 28 2.55 -6.29 12.12
CA PHE A 28 3.32 -5.30 11.38
C PHE A 28 4.41 -4.71 12.27
N PRO A 29 5.49 -4.19 11.68
CA PRO A 29 6.55 -3.56 12.48
C PRO A 29 6.00 -2.43 13.35
N SER A 30 6.64 -2.23 14.49
CA SER A 30 6.33 -1.09 15.34
C SER A 30 6.58 0.21 14.60
N PHE A 31 5.90 1.26 15.01
CA PHE A 31 6.09 2.61 14.46
C PHE A 31 5.61 2.77 13.02
N MET A 32 4.72 1.88 12.55
CA MET A 32 4.02 2.12 11.30
C MET A 32 3.09 3.31 11.50
N GLN A 33 3.10 4.24 10.54
CA GLN A 33 2.23 5.41 10.61
C GLN A 33 1.71 5.74 9.22
N GLN A 34 0.54 6.36 9.19
CA GLN A 34 -0.02 6.82 7.91
C GLN A 34 0.82 7.98 7.40
N ALA A 35 1.20 7.92 6.13
CA ALA A 35 2.05 8.93 5.53
C ALA A 35 1.25 10.23 5.35
N ASP A 36 1.85 11.35 5.77
CA ASP A 36 1.29 12.66 5.49
C ASP A 36 1.74 13.11 4.10
N GLN A 37 1.32 14.32 3.71
CA GLN A 37 1.60 14.86 2.37
C GLN A 37 3.10 14.91 2.10
N GLU A 38 3.89 15.32 3.07
CA GLU A 38 5.34 15.44 2.89
C GLU A 38 5.98 14.09 2.65
N LEU A 39 5.63 13.08 3.46
CA LEU A 39 6.15 11.73 3.30
C LEU A 39 5.70 11.11 1.98
N MET A 40 4.47 11.40 1.56
CA MET A 40 4.00 10.92 0.27
C MET A 40 4.86 11.44 -0.87
N GLU A 41 5.21 12.73 -0.84
CA GLU A 41 6.05 13.30 -1.90
C GLU A 41 7.46 12.71 -1.88
N ILE A 42 8.00 12.44 -0.69
CA ILE A 42 9.35 11.90 -0.56
C ILE A 42 9.40 10.43 -1.00
N PHE A 43 8.47 9.62 -0.52
CA PHE A 43 8.52 8.16 -0.72
C PHE A 43 7.83 7.71 -2.00
N TYR A 44 6.80 8.42 -2.42
CA TYR A 44 5.98 8.03 -3.57
C TYR A 44 5.75 9.23 -4.48
N PRO A 45 6.81 9.75 -5.12
CA PRO A 45 6.64 10.95 -5.97
C PRO A 45 5.59 10.72 -7.04
N GLY A 46 4.63 11.63 -7.12
CA GLY A 46 3.57 11.58 -8.11
C GLY A 46 2.29 10.88 -7.64
N LEU A 47 2.35 10.11 -6.56
CA LEU A 47 1.18 9.35 -6.14
C LEU A 47 0.06 10.25 -5.67
N SER A 48 0.37 11.28 -4.88
CA SER A 48 -0.66 12.16 -4.32
C SER A 48 -1.37 12.99 -5.39
N ALA A 49 -0.80 13.08 -6.59
CA ALA A 49 -1.43 13.79 -7.71
C ALA A 49 -2.47 12.94 -8.43
N VAL A 50 -2.52 11.63 -8.17
CA VAL A 50 -3.47 10.73 -8.82
C VAL A 50 -4.83 10.87 -8.14
N SER A 51 -5.88 11.01 -8.95
CA SER A 51 -7.25 11.09 -8.43
C SER A 51 -7.64 9.73 -7.83
N SER A 52 -8.01 9.73 -6.56
CA SER A 52 -8.34 8.49 -5.85
C SER A 52 -9.61 8.64 -5.04
N GLN A 53 -10.32 7.54 -4.88
CA GLN A 53 -11.46 7.43 -3.98
C GLN A 53 -10.99 7.08 -2.56
N GLN A 54 -9.94 6.28 -2.45
CA GLN A 54 -9.32 5.92 -1.19
C GLN A 54 -7.82 5.85 -1.39
N MET A 55 -7.06 6.37 -0.44
CA MET A 55 -5.60 6.30 -0.50
C MET A 55 -5.06 6.18 0.91
N LEU A 56 -4.62 4.99 1.28
CA LEU A 56 -4.08 4.68 2.59
C LEU A 56 -2.66 4.18 2.41
N VAL A 57 -1.69 4.94 2.88
CA VAL A 57 -0.29 4.57 2.77
C VAL A 57 0.30 4.60 4.17
N TYR A 58 0.84 3.46 4.60
CA TYR A 58 1.44 3.30 5.92
C TYR A 58 2.92 3.02 5.76
N VAL A 59 3.74 3.83 6.39
CA VAL A 59 5.19 3.79 6.26
C VAL A 59 5.83 3.62 7.62
N ASN A 60 7.08 3.17 7.61
CA ASN A 60 7.90 3.04 8.80
C ASN A 60 9.15 3.89 8.58
N GLN A 61 9.34 4.90 9.42
CA GLN A 61 10.48 5.81 9.29
C GLN A 61 11.72 5.34 10.03
N MET A 62 11.67 4.15 10.62
CA MET A 62 12.83 3.59 11.30
C MET A 62 13.88 3.17 10.29
N SER A 63 15.16 3.19 10.72
CA SER A 63 16.27 2.78 9.86
C SER A 63 16.09 1.36 9.34
N MET A 64 15.59 0.47 10.19
CA MET A 64 15.29 -0.92 9.82
C MET A 64 13.85 -0.98 9.35
N ASN A 65 13.60 -0.55 8.11
CA ASN A 65 12.24 -0.57 7.56
C ASN A 65 11.90 -1.99 7.09
N MET A 66 11.18 -2.73 7.91
CA MET A 66 10.83 -4.13 7.68
C MET A 66 9.41 -4.31 7.15
N GLY A 67 8.71 -3.23 6.83
CA GLY A 67 7.36 -3.36 6.31
C GLY A 67 6.77 -2.04 5.89
N GLU A 68 5.91 -2.10 4.88
CA GLU A 68 5.22 -0.92 4.34
C GLU A 68 3.96 -1.41 3.65
N LEU A 69 2.96 -0.53 3.54
CA LEU A 69 1.66 -0.94 3.00
C LEU A 69 1.00 0.24 2.30
N ALA A 70 0.46 0.00 1.11
CA ALA A 70 -0.36 0.97 0.41
C ALA A 70 -1.63 0.31 -0.08
N LEU A 71 -2.76 0.96 0.17
CA LEU A 71 -4.09 0.50 -0.26
C LEU A 71 -4.75 1.66 -0.97
N ILE A 72 -5.02 1.51 -2.26
CA ILE A 72 -5.47 2.62 -3.09
C ILE A 72 -6.65 2.17 -3.96
N GLU A 73 -7.66 3.03 -4.05
CA GLU A 73 -8.70 2.90 -5.06
C GLU A 73 -8.64 4.14 -5.94
N VAL A 74 -8.19 3.97 -7.20
CA VAL A 74 -8.15 5.11 -8.14
C VAL A 74 -9.54 5.41 -8.66
N THR A 75 -9.75 6.68 -9.04
CA THR A 75 -11.04 7.11 -9.58
C THR A 75 -11.23 6.58 -11.00
N ASP A 76 -10.15 6.53 -11.80
CA ASP A 76 -10.20 6.17 -13.20
C ASP A 76 -9.27 4.98 -13.46
N SER A 77 -9.79 3.94 -14.08
CA SER A 77 -9.02 2.71 -14.31
C SER A 77 -7.77 2.95 -15.16
N LYS A 78 -7.74 4.03 -15.96
CA LYS A 78 -6.55 4.35 -16.75
C LYS A 78 -5.34 4.66 -15.88
N ASP A 79 -5.54 4.99 -14.61
CA ASP A 79 -4.45 5.35 -13.72
C ASP A 79 -3.85 4.16 -12.98
N VAL A 80 -4.44 2.96 -13.11
CA VAL A 80 -3.97 1.77 -12.37
C VAL A 80 -2.51 1.46 -12.67
N ASP A 81 -2.14 1.40 -13.96
CA ASP A 81 -0.78 1.04 -14.32
C ASP A 81 0.24 2.08 -13.85
N GLY A 82 -0.12 3.36 -13.93
CA GLY A 82 0.76 4.42 -13.44
C GLY A 82 0.99 4.34 -11.95
N VAL A 83 -0.06 4.04 -11.18
CA VAL A 83 0.07 3.86 -9.74
C VAL A 83 0.95 2.66 -9.42
N LYS A 84 0.73 1.54 -10.13
CA LYS A 84 1.57 0.35 -9.91
C LYS A 84 3.04 0.65 -10.19
N ALA A 85 3.32 1.47 -11.21
CA ALA A 85 4.69 1.85 -11.54
C ALA A 85 5.31 2.70 -10.42
N ILE A 86 4.54 3.61 -9.84
CA ILE A 86 5.02 4.42 -8.72
C ILE A 86 5.35 3.54 -7.50
N LEU A 87 4.47 2.59 -7.20
CA LEU A 87 4.69 1.67 -6.08
C LEU A 87 5.91 0.77 -6.34
N GLN A 88 6.06 0.28 -7.57
CA GLN A 88 7.20 -0.54 -7.92
C GLN A 88 8.51 0.26 -7.83
N ALA A 89 8.48 1.55 -8.21
CA ALA A 89 9.66 2.41 -8.11
C ALA A 89 10.11 2.55 -6.66
N ARG A 90 9.17 2.61 -5.72
CA ARG A 90 9.49 2.64 -4.29
C ARG A 90 10.23 1.36 -3.89
N ILE A 91 9.71 0.21 -4.31
CA ILE A 91 10.33 -1.08 -4.01
C ILE A 91 11.74 -1.14 -4.61
N ASP A 92 11.86 -0.76 -5.88
CA ASP A 92 13.17 -0.80 -6.57
C ASP A 92 14.19 0.08 -5.88
N GLY A 93 13.78 1.27 -5.43
CA GLY A 93 14.67 2.18 -4.72
C GLY A 93 15.17 1.59 -3.41
N MET A 94 14.32 0.87 -2.69
CA MET A 94 14.72 0.23 -1.44
C MET A 94 15.66 -0.94 -1.70
N ILE A 95 15.41 -1.73 -2.74
CA ILE A 95 16.27 -2.85 -3.11
C ILE A 95 17.65 -2.34 -3.55
N ASN A 96 17.68 -1.23 -4.27
CA ASN A 96 18.91 -0.68 -4.87
C ASN A 96 19.67 0.27 -3.94
N GLY A 97 19.54 0.09 -2.63
CA GLY A 97 20.36 0.80 -1.66
C GLY A 97 19.59 1.55 -0.59
N GLY A 98 18.29 1.76 -0.79
CA GLY A 98 17.50 2.53 0.17
C GLY A 98 17.31 1.82 1.50
N ALA A 99 17.33 0.51 1.50
CA ALA A 99 17.07 -0.26 2.72
C ALA A 99 18.29 -0.34 3.65
N TRP A 100 19.50 -0.16 3.13
CA TRP A 100 20.77 -0.07 3.85
C TRP A 100 21.26 -1.35 4.52
N TYR A 101 20.39 -2.07 5.24
CA TYR A 101 20.76 -3.24 6.03
C TYR A 101 20.37 -4.52 5.31
N PRO A 102 21.06 -5.64 5.56
CA PRO A 102 20.77 -6.90 4.86
C PRO A 102 19.35 -7.41 5.05
N GLU A 103 18.82 -7.37 6.28
CA GLU A 103 17.50 -7.94 6.52
C GLU A 103 16.38 -7.11 5.89
N PRO A 104 16.33 -5.78 6.05
CA PRO A 104 15.34 -5.00 5.31
C PRO A 104 15.48 -5.19 3.80
N THR A 105 16.71 -5.23 3.28
CA THR A 105 16.92 -5.44 1.84
C THR A 105 16.32 -6.77 1.40
N ARG A 106 16.49 -7.84 2.19
CA ARG A 106 15.89 -9.13 1.88
C ARG A 106 14.37 -9.05 1.88
N ILE A 107 13.78 -8.41 2.87
CA ILE A 107 12.33 -8.25 2.97
C ILE A 107 11.78 -7.50 1.75
N TRP A 108 12.41 -6.39 1.39
CA TRP A 108 11.97 -5.62 0.22
C TRP A 108 12.16 -6.39 -1.08
N THR A 109 13.20 -7.22 -1.17
CA THR A 109 13.49 -7.99 -2.38
C THR A 109 12.55 -9.19 -2.53
N GLU A 110 12.35 -9.95 -1.45
CA GLU A 110 11.65 -11.23 -1.52
C GLU A 110 10.21 -11.15 -1.09
N CYS A 111 9.87 -10.18 -0.25
CA CYS A 111 8.59 -10.13 0.42
C CYS A 111 7.81 -8.86 0.12
N SER A 112 7.94 -8.35 -1.11
CA SER A 112 7.14 -7.23 -1.59
C SER A 112 6.27 -7.67 -2.75
N ARG A 113 5.03 -7.14 -2.79
CA ARG A 113 4.09 -7.45 -3.86
C ARG A 113 3.31 -6.21 -4.23
N VAL A 114 3.09 -6.03 -5.53
CA VAL A 114 2.18 -5.01 -6.05
C VAL A 114 1.13 -5.75 -6.87
N VAL A 115 -0.11 -5.69 -6.42
CA VAL A 115 -1.20 -6.38 -7.11
C VAL A 115 -2.37 -5.42 -7.27
N SER A 116 -3.23 -5.69 -8.26
CA SER A 116 -4.41 -4.87 -8.48
C SER A 116 -5.60 -5.74 -8.83
N ASN A 117 -6.79 -5.21 -8.55
CA ASN A 117 -8.05 -5.85 -8.89
C ASN A 117 -9.01 -4.71 -9.22
N GLY A 118 -9.34 -4.55 -10.52
CA GLY A 118 -10.10 -3.39 -10.97
C GLY A 118 -9.34 -2.11 -10.63
N ASN A 119 -10.03 -1.18 -9.97
CA ASN A 119 -9.45 0.10 -9.57
C ASN A 119 -8.71 0.03 -8.24
N TYR A 120 -8.66 -1.15 -7.61
CA TYR A 120 -8.05 -1.31 -6.30
C TYR A 120 -6.63 -1.84 -6.43
N ILE A 121 -5.71 -1.26 -5.69
CA ILE A 121 -4.28 -1.57 -5.81
C ILE A 121 -3.72 -1.77 -4.41
N LEU A 122 -2.92 -2.82 -4.26
CA LEU A 122 -2.20 -3.13 -3.02
C LEU A 122 -0.71 -3.12 -3.30
N MET A 123 0.05 -2.43 -2.45
CA MET A 123 1.48 -2.72 -2.29
C MET A 123 1.68 -3.20 -0.87
N VAL A 124 2.33 -4.32 -0.69
CA VAL A 124 2.63 -4.84 0.63
C VAL A 124 4.09 -5.28 0.69
N VAL A 125 4.75 -4.89 1.79
CA VAL A 125 6.09 -5.34 2.14
C VAL A 125 5.96 -5.96 3.52
N HIS A 126 6.04 -7.29 3.59
CA HIS A 126 5.79 -8.03 4.81
C HIS A 126 6.21 -9.48 4.60
N GLU A 127 6.70 -10.14 5.62
CA GLU A 127 7.12 -11.54 5.48
C GLU A 127 5.99 -12.43 5.01
N GLN A 128 4.74 -12.06 5.32
CA GLN A 128 3.56 -12.82 4.88
C GLN A 128 2.86 -12.13 3.70
N CYS A 129 3.64 -11.53 2.82
CA CYS A 129 3.11 -10.76 1.69
C CYS A 129 2.19 -11.59 0.79
N ASP A 130 2.48 -12.88 0.61
CA ASP A 130 1.63 -13.72 -0.26
C ASP A 130 0.25 -13.93 0.37
N ALA A 131 0.20 -14.19 1.67
CA ALA A 131 -1.08 -14.36 2.36
C ALA A 131 -1.87 -13.05 2.35
N ILE A 132 -1.20 -11.92 2.55
CA ILE A 132 -1.86 -10.62 2.54
C ILE A 132 -2.39 -10.31 1.14
N ALA A 133 -1.63 -10.62 0.10
CA ALA A 133 -2.09 -10.43 -1.28
C ALA A 133 -3.31 -11.31 -1.57
N ASP A 134 -3.32 -12.56 -1.06
CA ASP A 134 -4.47 -13.44 -1.23
C ASP A 134 -5.70 -12.88 -0.51
N ASP A 135 -5.52 -12.35 0.70
CA ASP A 135 -6.61 -11.72 1.45
C ASP A 135 -7.17 -10.52 0.68
N PHE A 136 -6.30 -9.73 0.06
CA PHE A 136 -6.72 -8.59 -0.74
C PHE A 136 -7.56 -9.06 -1.93
N ASN A 137 -7.09 -10.06 -2.66
CA ASN A 137 -7.84 -10.56 -3.82
C ASN A 137 -9.17 -11.20 -3.41
N ALA A 138 -9.26 -11.72 -2.20
CA ALA A 138 -10.49 -12.33 -1.70
C ALA A 138 -11.60 -11.31 -1.43
N LEU A 139 -11.28 -10.01 -1.40
CA LEU A 139 -12.29 -8.96 -1.23
C LEU A 139 -13.18 -8.81 -2.47
N PHE A 140 -12.73 -9.32 -3.60
CA PHE A 140 -13.39 -9.15 -4.89
C PHE A 140 -13.81 -10.51 -5.45
#